data_5cd497b04c121718c35aae7909929bf1
#
_entry.id   5cd497b04c121718c35aae7909929bf1
#
_cell.length_a   1.000
_cell.length_b   1.000
_cell.length_c   1.000
_cell.angle_alpha   90.00
_cell.angle_beta   90.00
_cell.angle_gamma   90.00
#
_symmetry.space_group_name_H-M   'P 1'
#
loop_
_entity.id
_entity.type
_entity.pdbx_description
1 polymer ?
#
loop_
_entity_poly.entity_id
_entity_poly.type
_entity_poly.pdbx_seq_one_letter_code
_entity_poly.pdbx_strand_id
1 'polypeptide(L)'
;ENNIEIAGTVSAAEEQILQAKSDGTVLGVYVKKGDKVKKGDIIIQLDSTEQDYNLAKLDYNMASTKISGSKKELELQQKERLSLLQKIEDRKVCATFDGIIADIDVSEGDSMEAKDSVGTLVNVDYLTAEVEIPETDVSKLKVGQEVEFKFPAYEGVVKGYVVSWPAIGSVTSRGATIVMATIRIDEYPKQILPNYSFTGKIIITAPVENLVLAKEAVAKDENGNFFVQEISSDEKIFVKLSAYGNDFYKVESGLSGNEVLKVLSKNRPSGYKKSSVHADSASSKERDPGRMNVMPGPGGPR
;
A
#
# COMPACT_ATOMS: atom_id res chain seq x y z
N GLU A 1 -20.38 9.80 -6.03
CA GLU A 1 -19.00 9.29 -6.18
C GLU A 1 -18.86 8.00 -5.40
N ASN A 2 -18.43 6.95 -6.08
CA ASN A 2 -18.37 5.61 -5.50
C ASN A 2 -16.98 5.30 -4.89
N ASN A 3 -16.22 6.33 -4.51
CA ASN A 3 -14.85 6.19 -4.02
C ASN A 3 -14.60 7.12 -2.84
N ILE A 4 -13.71 6.71 -1.93
CA ILE A 4 -13.13 7.57 -0.89
C ILE A 4 -11.72 7.91 -1.35
N GLU A 5 -11.42 9.19 -1.55
CA GLU A 5 -10.06 9.64 -1.87
C GLU A 5 -9.19 9.61 -0.62
N ILE A 6 -7.97 9.13 -0.79
CA ILE A 6 -6.98 8.98 0.27
C ILE A 6 -5.62 9.51 -0.17
N ALA A 7 -4.83 9.94 0.77
CA ALA A 7 -3.44 10.31 0.56
C ALA A 7 -2.63 9.98 1.83
N GLY A 8 -1.34 9.77 1.67
CA GLY A 8 -0.46 9.44 2.79
C GLY A 8 0.91 8.97 2.33
N THR A 9 1.56 8.24 3.20
CA THR A 9 2.84 7.58 2.93
C THR A 9 2.70 6.08 3.20
N VAL A 10 3.43 5.26 2.43
CA VAL A 10 3.51 3.82 2.71
C VAL A 10 4.62 3.54 3.71
N SER A 11 4.40 2.53 4.53
CA SER A 11 5.37 2.02 5.51
C SER A 11 5.77 0.59 5.17
N ALA A 12 6.92 0.16 5.66
CA ALA A 12 7.32 -1.25 5.61
C ALA A 12 6.32 -2.14 6.36
N ALA A 13 6.31 -3.43 6.06
CA ALA A 13 5.52 -4.42 6.80
C ALA A 13 5.87 -4.46 8.28
N GLU A 14 7.17 -4.40 8.57
CA GLU A 14 7.74 -4.25 9.90
C GLU A 14 8.98 -3.36 9.80
N GLU A 15 9.18 -2.51 10.80
CA GLU A 15 10.36 -1.66 10.93
C GLU A 15 10.80 -1.65 12.39
N GLN A 16 12.08 -1.85 12.63
CA GLN A 16 12.66 -1.84 13.95
C GLN A 16 14.02 -1.17 13.99
N ILE A 17 14.18 -0.23 14.90
CA ILE A 17 15.49 0.27 15.30
C ILE A 17 16.13 -0.78 16.18
N LEU A 18 17.26 -1.32 15.73
CA LEU A 18 18.09 -2.25 16.47
C LEU A 18 18.88 -1.47 17.51
N GLN A 19 18.85 -1.93 18.76
CA GLN A 19 19.50 -1.23 19.87
C GLN A 19 20.42 -2.18 20.64
N ALA A 20 21.55 -1.63 21.15
CA ALA A 20 22.41 -2.32 22.11
C ALA A 20 21.64 -2.60 23.40
N LYS A 21 21.77 -3.82 23.94
CA LYS A 21 21.12 -4.21 25.19
C LYS A 21 22.00 -3.95 26.42
N SER A 22 23.28 -3.76 26.21
CA SER A 22 24.28 -3.51 27.26
C SER A 22 25.36 -2.56 26.76
N ASP A 23 26.08 -1.96 27.68
CA ASP A 23 27.27 -1.15 27.37
C ASP A 23 28.42 -2.05 26.90
N GLY A 24 29.28 -1.52 26.04
CA GLY A 24 30.48 -2.23 25.60
C GLY A 24 31.07 -1.70 24.31
N THR A 25 32.23 -2.25 23.94
CA THR A 25 32.88 -1.92 22.68
C THR A 25 32.43 -2.90 21.60
N VAL A 26 32.16 -2.40 20.40
CA VAL A 26 31.81 -3.22 19.24
C VAL A 26 33.00 -4.06 18.82
N LEU A 27 32.92 -5.37 18.97
CA LEU A 27 33.93 -6.33 18.57
C LEU A 27 33.90 -6.65 17.08
N GLY A 28 32.68 -6.66 16.51
CA GLY A 28 32.49 -6.91 15.09
C GLY A 28 31.10 -6.53 14.61
N VAL A 29 31.02 -6.13 13.32
CA VAL A 29 29.79 -5.85 12.57
C VAL A 29 29.71 -6.86 11.44
N TYR A 30 28.66 -7.68 11.41
CA TYR A 30 28.55 -8.85 10.51
C TYR A 30 27.68 -8.61 9.29
N VAL A 31 27.06 -7.45 9.20
CA VAL A 31 26.13 -7.09 8.11
C VAL A 31 26.45 -5.72 7.55
N LYS A 32 25.93 -5.46 6.35
CA LYS A 32 26.02 -4.18 5.66
C LYS A 32 24.60 -3.70 5.29
N LYS A 33 24.48 -2.42 5.04
CA LYS A 33 23.26 -1.82 4.46
C LYS A 33 22.87 -2.55 3.16
N GLY A 34 21.62 -2.99 3.09
CA GLY A 34 21.06 -3.77 1.97
C GLY A 34 21.15 -5.29 2.13
N ASP A 35 21.84 -5.80 3.15
CA ASP A 35 21.93 -7.24 3.39
C ASP A 35 20.59 -7.81 3.86
N LYS A 36 20.26 -9.01 3.36
CA LYS A 36 19.14 -9.79 3.84
C LYS A 36 19.56 -10.62 5.03
N VAL A 37 18.78 -10.56 6.09
CA VAL A 37 19.01 -11.30 7.34
C VAL A 37 17.78 -12.10 7.73
N LYS A 38 18.00 -13.16 8.47
CA LYS A 38 16.95 -13.98 9.09
C LYS A 38 16.84 -13.67 10.56
N LYS A 39 15.68 -13.90 11.14
CA LYS A 39 15.48 -13.83 12.58
C LYS A 39 16.53 -14.65 13.31
N GLY A 40 17.23 -14.00 14.24
CA GLY A 40 18.30 -14.59 15.04
C GLY A 40 19.72 -14.38 14.49
N ASP A 41 19.87 -13.91 13.25
CA ASP A 41 21.19 -13.57 12.72
C ASP A 41 21.84 -12.46 13.54
N ILE A 42 23.12 -12.61 13.84
CA ILE A 42 23.88 -11.62 14.62
C ILE A 42 24.23 -10.44 13.71
N ILE A 43 23.82 -9.27 14.12
CA ILE A 43 24.11 -8.00 13.43
C ILE A 43 25.43 -7.42 13.91
N ILE A 44 25.57 -7.26 15.23
CA ILE A 44 26.80 -6.84 15.89
C ILE A 44 27.09 -7.70 17.13
N GLN A 45 28.35 -7.76 17.48
CA GLN A 45 28.82 -8.36 18.72
C GLN A 45 29.59 -7.32 19.51
N LEU A 46 29.19 -7.09 20.77
CA LEU A 46 29.99 -6.36 21.74
C LEU A 46 31.00 -7.28 22.41
N ASP A 47 32.10 -6.73 22.91
CA ASP A 47 33.13 -7.49 23.62
C ASP A 47 32.53 -8.17 24.87
N SER A 48 32.62 -9.49 24.92
CA SER A 48 32.12 -10.35 26.01
C SER A 48 33.25 -11.05 26.80
N THR A 49 34.49 -10.64 26.58
CA THR A 49 35.68 -11.33 27.15
C THR A 49 35.61 -11.51 28.67
N GLU A 50 35.13 -10.49 29.39
CA GLU A 50 34.99 -10.56 30.85
C GLU A 50 33.89 -11.56 31.25
N GLN A 51 32.75 -11.53 30.55
CA GLN A 51 31.60 -12.40 30.84
C GLN A 51 31.95 -13.86 30.52
N ASP A 52 32.64 -14.10 29.41
CA ASP A 52 33.12 -15.43 29.00
C ASP A 52 34.12 -16.01 30.01
N TYR A 53 35.06 -15.18 30.51
CA TYR A 53 35.97 -15.57 31.57
C TYR A 53 35.24 -15.93 32.85
N ASN A 54 34.28 -15.10 33.29
CA ASN A 54 33.52 -15.34 34.49
C ASN A 54 32.67 -16.61 34.39
N LEU A 55 32.08 -16.89 33.20
CA LEU A 55 31.37 -18.13 32.93
C LEU A 55 32.29 -19.36 33.03
N ALA A 56 33.42 -19.30 32.38
CA ALA A 56 34.39 -20.40 32.42
C ALA A 56 34.90 -20.68 33.84
N LYS A 57 35.15 -19.63 34.63
CA LYS A 57 35.54 -19.74 36.07
C LYS A 57 34.42 -20.38 36.88
N LEU A 58 33.16 -19.96 36.66
CA LEU A 58 32.02 -20.57 37.35
C LEU A 58 31.83 -22.02 36.98
N ASP A 59 31.96 -22.38 35.70
CA ASP A 59 31.84 -23.76 35.23
C ASP A 59 32.89 -24.68 35.83
N TYR A 60 34.16 -24.18 35.98
CA TYR A 60 35.21 -24.89 36.69
C TYR A 60 34.86 -25.11 38.16
N ASN A 61 34.35 -24.08 38.90
CA ASN A 61 33.96 -24.20 40.27
C ASN A 61 32.74 -25.16 40.45
N MET A 62 31.78 -25.13 39.55
CA MET A 62 30.65 -26.04 39.54
C MET A 62 31.07 -27.50 39.41
N ALA A 63 32.10 -27.79 38.61
CA ALA A 63 32.63 -29.13 38.48
C ALA A 63 33.14 -29.66 39.82
N SER A 64 33.81 -28.83 40.62
CA SER A 64 34.27 -29.15 41.98
C SER A 64 33.09 -29.32 42.96
N THR A 65 32.09 -28.39 42.92
CA THR A 65 30.90 -28.44 43.76
C THR A 65 30.05 -29.69 43.52
N LYS A 66 30.00 -30.21 42.29
CA LYS A 66 29.30 -31.47 41.95
C LYS A 66 29.88 -32.67 42.71
N ILE A 67 31.19 -32.64 43.02
CA ILE A 67 31.87 -33.75 43.67
C ILE A 67 31.76 -33.66 45.18
N SER A 68 31.94 -32.49 45.78
CA SER A 68 32.12 -32.31 47.24
C SER A 68 31.20 -31.24 47.86
N GLY A 69 30.40 -30.49 47.05
CA GLY A 69 29.56 -29.44 47.55
C GLY A 69 28.14 -29.84 47.92
N SER A 70 27.35 -28.93 48.46
CA SER A 70 25.97 -29.14 48.79
C SER A 70 25.07 -28.96 47.55
N LYS A 71 23.91 -29.64 47.56
CA LYS A 71 22.90 -29.49 46.49
C LYS A 71 22.42 -28.02 46.37
N LYS A 72 22.28 -27.33 47.50
CA LYS A 72 21.84 -25.94 47.56
C LYS A 72 22.86 -24.98 46.92
N GLU A 73 24.13 -25.25 47.16
CA GLU A 73 25.22 -24.49 46.54
C GLU A 73 25.25 -24.68 45.00
N LEU A 74 25.07 -25.91 44.56
CA LEU A 74 25.01 -26.21 43.11
C LEU A 74 23.81 -25.50 42.45
N GLU A 75 22.65 -25.48 43.09
CA GLU A 75 21.46 -24.75 42.62
C GLU A 75 21.70 -23.26 42.49
N LEU A 76 22.42 -22.64 43.43
CA LEU A 76 22.80 -21.24 43.37
C LEU A 76 23.74 -20.95 42.19
N GLN A 77 24.79 -21.77 42.04
CA GLN A 77 25.74 -21.67 40.92
C GLN A 77 25.06 -21.86 39.58
N GLN A 78 24.05 -22.75 39.46
CA GLN A 78 23.25 -22.89 38.25
C GLN A 78 22.47 -21.61 37.89
N LYS A 79 21.91 -20.91 38.87
CA LYS A 79 21.24 -19.62 38.66
C LYS A 79 22.22 -18.55 38.22
N GLU A 80 23.39 -18.49 38.86
CA GLU A 80 24.46 -17.57 38.47
C GLU A 80 24.92 -17.83 37.02
N ARG A 81 25.10 -19.10 36.64
CA ARG A 81 25.42 -19.49 35.28
C ARG A 81 24.42 -18.99 34.25
N LEU A 82 23.12 -19.14 34.52
CA LEU A 82 22.05 -18.62 33.65
C LEU A 82 22.13 -17.09 33.54
N SER A 83 22.43 -16.37 34.62
CA SER A 83 22.61 -14.93 34.60
C SER A 83 23.81 -14.50 33.75
N LEU A 84 24.94 -15.23 33.83
CA LEU A 84 26.11 -14.95 33.01
C LEU A 84 25.85 -15.24 31.52
N LEU A 85 25.18 -16.32 31.21
CA LEU A 85 24.77 -16.63 29.83
C LEU A 85 23.87 -15.53 29.25
N GLN A 86 22.92 -15.00 30.04
CA GLN A 86 22.08 -13.89 29.63
C GLN A 86 22.91 -12.61 29.37
N LYS A 87 23.88 -12.31 30.23
CA LYS A 87 24.80 -11.18 30.03
C LYS A 87 25.63 -11.30 28.76
N ILE A 88 26.05 -12.52 28.39
CA ILE A 88 26.77 -12.80 27.12
C ILE A 88 25.82 -12.61 25.95
N GLU A 89 24.58 -13.10 26.04
CA GLU A 89 23.59 -12.94 24.98
C GLU A 89 23.21 -11.45 24.79
N ASP A 90 23.14 -10.67 25.87
CA ASP A 90 22.87 -9.24 25.82
C ASP A 90 24.00 -8.42 25.16
N ARG A 91 25.16 -9.04 24.93
CA ARG A 91 26.27 -8.49 24.16
C ARG A 91 26.11 -8.69 22.64
N LYS A 92 25.05 -9.35 22.21
CA LYS A 92 24.70 -9.54 20.81
C LYS A 92 23.46 -8.73 20.46
N VAL A 93 23.51 -8.06 19.34
CA VAL A 93 22.31 -7.50 18.71
C VAL A 93 21.97 -8.40 17.52
N CYS A 94 20.80 -9.02 17.57
CA CYS A 94 20.34 -9.96 16.55
C CYS A 94 19.09 -9.42 15.85
N ALA A 95 18.90 -9.87 14.61
CA ALA A 95 17.67 -9.61 13.88
C ALA A 95 16.46 -10.24 14.59
N THR A 96 15.40 -9.47 14.77
CA THR A 96 14.18 -9.89 15.48
C THR A 96 13.15 -10.53 14.55
N PHE A 97 13.25 -10.25 13.25
CA PHE A 97 12.45 -10.82 12.17
C PHE A 97 13.28 -10.94 10.88
N ASP A 98 12.76 -11.66 9.89
CA ASP A 98 13.39 -11.78 8.58
C ASP A 98 13.21 -10.47 7.81
N GLY A 99 14.32 -9.88 7.31
CA GLY A 99 14.22 -8.57 6.68
C GLY A 99 15.50 -8.13 5.97
N ILE A 100 15.58 -6.84 5.73
CA ILE A 100 16.70 -6.16 5.09
C ILE A 100 17.27 -5.12 6.05
N ILE A 101 18.59 -5.05 6.15
CA ILE A 101 19.25 -3.98 6.89
C ILE A 101 19.13 -2.67 6.10
N ALA A 102 18.28 -1.77 6.59
CA ALA A 102 18.06 -0.47 5.96
C ALA A 102 19.21 0.49 6.24
N ASP A 103 19.74 0.47 7.45
CA ASP A 103 20.92 1.24 7.86
C ASP A 103 21.73 0.55 8.96
N ILE A 104 23.03 0.89 9.05
CA ILE A 104 23.95 0.51 10.11
C ILE A 104 24.73 1.75 10.51
N ASP A 105 24.62 2.12 11.79
CA ASP A 105 25.16 3.37 12.33
C ASP A 105 26.42 3.17 13.17
N VAL A 106 26.96 1.94 13.22
CA VAL A 106 28.07 1.56 14.09
C VAL A 106 29.19 0.91 13.31
N SER A 107 30.40 1.06 13.84
CA SER A 107 31.63 0.47 13.33
C SER A 107 32.35 -0.35 14.40
N GLU A 108 33.19 -1.28 13.97
CA GLU A 108 34.07 -2.04 14.87
C GLU A 108 34.98 -1.08 15.64
N GLY A 109 35.07 -1.27 16.95
CA GLY A 109 35.79 -0.40 17.86
C GLY A 109 34.98 0.72 18.51
N ASP A 110 33.75 0.97 18.06
CA ASP A 110 32.90 1.98 18.68
C ASP A 110 32.50 1.58 20.11
N SER A 111 32.41 2.56 20.99
CA SER A 111 31.88 2.39 22.36
C SER A 111 30.39 2.67 22.35
N MET A 112 29.59 1.74 22.88
CA MET A 112 28.14 1.84 22.94
C MET A 112 27.65 1.78 24.38
N GLU A 113 26.55 2.47 24.62
CA GLU A 113 25.75 2.36 25.84
C GLU A 113 24.45 1.55 25.57
N ALA A 114 23.85 1.01 26.62
CA ALA A 114 22.56 0.34 26.52
C ALA A 114 21.50 1.28 25.93
N LYS A 115 20.76 0.79 24.94
CA LYS A 115 19.75 1.50 24.13
C LYS A 115 20.28 2.38 23.00
N ASP A 116 21.61 2.48 22.82
CA ASP A 116 22.14 3.14 21.62
C ASP A 116 21.66 2.43 20.36
N SER A 117 21.37 3.23 19.33
CA SER A 117 20.98 2.71 18.02
C SER A 117 22.15 2.03 17.32
N VAL A 118 21.91 0.85 16.80
CA VAL A 118 22.86 0.07 15.98
C VAL A 118 22.58 0.25 14.50
N GLY A 119 21.30 0.41 14.15
CA GLY A 119 20.83 0.50 12.79
C GLY A 119 19.34 0.20 12.70
N THR A 120 18.84 0.03 11.49
CA THR A 120 17.42 -0.21 11.22
C THR A 120 17.22 -1.48 10.39
N LEU A 121 16.33 -2.34 10.85
CA LEU A 121 15.87 -3.54 10.18
C LEU A 121 14.45 -3.32 9.64
N VAL A 122 14.22 -3.64 8.36
CA VAL A 122 12.90 -3.50 7.71
C VAL A 122 12.48 -4.80 7.03
N ASN A 123 11.21 -5.12 7.14
CA ASN A 123 10.56 -6.14 6.31
C ASN A 123 9.75 -5.43 5.22
N VAL A 124 10.05 -5.74 3.97
CA VAL A 124 9.44 -5.15 2.77
C VAL A 124 8.73 -6.20 1.91
N ASP A 125 8.31 -7.32 2.50
CA ASP A 125 7.54 -8.35 1.79
C ASP A 125 6.18 -7.82 1.33
N TYR A 126 5.62 -6.87 2.06
CA TYR A 126 4.47 -6.08 1.69
C TYR A 126 4.62 -4.66 2.26
N LEU A 127 3.82 -3.73 1.74
CA LEU A 127 3.73 -2.38 2.31
C LEU A 127 2.39 -2.20 3.02
N THR A 128 2.39 -1.30 3.99
CA THR A 128 1.18 -0.85 4.67
C THR A 128 1.01 0.66 4.48
N ALA A 129 -0.22 1.13 4.61
CA ALA A 129 -0.51 2.56 4.66
C ALA A 129 -1.59 2.81 5.71
N GLU A 130 -1.37 3.82 6.54
CA GLU A 130 -2.41 4.36 7.42
C GLU A 130 -3.01 5.60 6.76
N VAL A 131 -4.32 5.60 6.58
CA VAL A 131 -5.04 6.66 5.89
C VAL A 131 -6.15 7.23 6.74
N GLU A 132 -6.32 8.55 6.66
CA GLU A 132 -7.39 9.27 7.35
C GLU A 132 -8.71 9.10 6.58
N ILE A 133 -9.71 8.53 7.24
CA ILE A 133 -11.05 8.38 6.70
C ILE A 133 -12.00 9.30 7.46
N PRO A 134 -12.71 10.21 6.79
CA PRO A 134 -13.70 11.07 7.43
C PRO A 134 -14.81 10.25 8.08
N GLU A 135 -15.34 10.70 9.22
CA GLU A 135 -16.45 10.07 9.95
C GLU A 135 -17.65 9.74 9.04
N THR A 136 -17.95 10.60 8.08
CA THR A 136 -19.05 10.43 7.12
C THR A 136 -18.89 9.23 6.19
N ASP A 137 -17.67 8.76 6.01
CA ASP A 137 -17.34 7.68 5.06
C ASP A 137 -17.01 6.34 5.74
N VAL A 138 -16.81 6.34 7.06
CA VAL A 138 -16.49 5.13 7.83
C VAL A 138 -17.55 4.04 7.65
N SER A 139 -18.83 4.41 7.58
CA SER A 139 -19.93 3.45 7.37
C SER A 139 -19.89 2.73 6.03
N LYS A 140 -19.13 3.24 5.06
CA LYS A 140 -18.96 2.68 3.72
C LYS A 140 -17.77 1.72 3.64
N LEU A 141 -16.90 1.69 4.66
CA LEU A 141 -15.72 0.82 4.69
C LEU A 141 -16.09 -0.63 4.91
N LYS A 142 -15.35 -1.51 4.23
CA LYS A 142 -15.39 -2.96 4.42
C LYS A 142 -14.00 -3.53 4.35
N VAL A 143 -13.69 -4.51 5.19
CA VAL A 143 -12.45 -5.28 5.11
C VAL A 143 -12.37 -6.00 3.76
N GLY A 144 -11.19 -5.99 3.14
CA GLY A 144 -10.96 -6.57 1.82
C GLY A 144 -11.37 -5.66 0.64
N GLN A 145 -11.82 -4.45 0.90
CA GLN A 145 -12.21 -3.48 -0.11
C GLN A 145 -10.97 -3.06 -0.93
N GLU A 146 -11.09 -3.08 -2.27
CA GLU A 146 -9.99 -2.74 -3.18
C GLU A 146 -9.60 -1.26 -3.04
N VAL A 147 -8.30 -1.02 -3.08
CA VAL A 147 -7.71 0.31 -3.04
C VAL A 147 -6.77 0.48 -4.20
N GLU A 148 -6.89 1.58 -4.92
CA GLU A 148 -5.99 1.98 -6.00
C GLU A 148 -5.05 3.09 -5.53
N PHE A 149 -3.74 2.86 -5.69
CA PHE A 149 -2.69 3.81 -5.34
C PHE A 149 -2.01 4.36 -6.58
N LYS A 150 -1.68 5.64 -6.53
CA LYS A 150 -0.82 6.32 -7.51
C LYS A 150 0.38 6.90 -6.78
N PHE A 151 1.57 6.50 -7.21
CA PHE A 151 2.84 6.97 -6.67
C PHE A 151 3.53 7.91 -7.67
N PRO A 152 4.09 9.04 -7.23
CA PRO A 152 4.87 9.92 -8.12
C PRO A 152 6.08 9.21 -8.75
N ALA A 153 6.62 8.19 -8.08
CA ALA A 153 7.78 7.41 -8.53
C ALA A 153 7.43 6.28 -9.53
N TYR A 154 6.16 6.09 -9.87
CA TYR A 154 5.71 4.98 -10.73
C TYR A 154 4.52 5.37 -11.60
N GLU A 155 4.67 5.24 -12.92
CA GLU A 155 3.61 5.49 -13.91
C GLU A 155 2.64 4.31 -14.01
N GLY A 156 1.81 4.11 -13.00
CA GLY A 156 0.84 3.02 -12.98
C GLY A 156 -0.03 3.07 -11.74
N VAL A 157 -0.97 2.16 -11.67
CA VAL A 157 -1.83 1.96 -10.49
C VAL A 157 -1.33 0.73 -9.75
N VAL A 158 -1.11 0.88 -8.45
CA VAL A 158 -0.78 -0.21 -7.54
C VAL A 158 -2.04 -0.55 -6.75
N LYS A 159 -2.33 -1.83 -6.62
CA LYS A 159 -3.52 -2.31 -5.92
C LYS A 159 -3.19 -2.74 -4.50
N GLY A 160 -4.10 -2.44 -3.60
CA GLY A 160 -4.08 -2.90 -2.23
C GLY A 160 -5.49 -3.13 -1.73
N TYR A 161 -5.63 -3.38 -0.45
CA TYR A 161 -6.94 -3.63 0.17
C TYR A 161 -6.97 -3.14 1.63
N VAL A 162 -8.17 -2.81 2.07
CA VAL A 162 -8.44 -2.39 3.46
C VAL A 162 -8.32 -3.61 4.38
N VAL A 163 -7.46 -3.51 5.40
CA VAL A 163 -7.25 -4.57 6.39
C VAL A 163 -8.13 -4.37 7.61
N SER A 164 -8.09 -3.17 8.18
CA SER A 164 -8.78 -2.87 9.43
C SER A 164 -8.86 -1.37 9.68
N TRP A 165 -9.68 -1.01 10.64
CA TRP A 165 -9.70 0.33 11.26
C TRP A 165 -10.11 0.19 12.73
N PRO A 166 -9.68 1.11 13.63
CA PRO A 166 -10.04 1.05 15.04
C PRO A 166 -11.50 1.41 15.25
N ALA A 167 -12.08 0.91 16.34
CA ALA A 167 -13.45 1.24 16.77
C ALA A 167 -13.55 2.63 17.46
N ILE A 168 -12.55 3.47 17.33
CA ILE A 168 -12.48 4.80 17.92
C ILE A 168 -12.01 5.81 16.88
N GLY A 169 -12.68 6.95 16.83
CA GLY A 169 -12.26 8.09 16.02
C GLY A 169 -11.25 8.97 16.74
N SER A 170 -10.48 9.71 15.99
CA SER A 170 -9.53 10.72 16.46
C SER A 170 -9.94 12.10 15.92
N VAL A 171 -9.69 13.14 16.69
CA VAL A 171 -9.95 14.51 16.24
C VAL A 171 -8.64 15.12 15.77
N THR A 172 -8.61 15.57 14.53
CA THR A 172 -7.44 16.24 13.94
C THR A 172 -7.24 17.62 14.58
N SER A 173 -6.05 18.20 14.43
CA SER A 173 -5.73 19.56 14.89
C SER A 173 -6.65 20.65 14.28
N ARG A 174 -7.34 20.33 13.19
CA ARG A 174 -8.32 21.22 12.51
C ARG A 174 -9.77 20.98 12.99
N GLY A 175 -9.99 20.08 13.95
CA GLY A 175 -11.29 19.77 14.51
C GLY A 175 -12.14 18.78 13.70
N ALA A 176 -11.59 18.14 12.68
CA ALA A 176 -12.30 17.10 11.93
C ALA A 176 -12.18 15.75 12.66
N THR A 177 -13.30 15.00 12.73
CA THR A 177 -13.27 13.62 13.24
C THR A 177 -12.93 12.67 12.12
N ILE A 178 -11.91 11.86 12.34
CA ILE A 178 -11.39 10.86 11.39
C ILE A 178 -11.21 9.50 12.07
N VAL A 179 -11.09 8.47 11.24
CA VAL A 179 -10.65 7.13 11.63
C VAL A 179 -9.42 6.77 10.80
N MET A 180 -8.38 6.23 11.44
CA MET A 180 -7.18 5.77 10.76
C MET A 180 -7.39 4.34 10.24
N ALA A 181 -7.57 4.17 8.94
CA ALA A 181 -7.70 2.85 8.34
C ALA A 181 -6.34 2.32 7.89
N THR A 182 -6.10 1.03 8.13
CA THR A 182 -4.90 0.32 7.69
C THR A 182 -5.18 -0.38 6.37
N ILE A 183 -4.35 -0.08 5.39
CA ILE A 183 -4.39 -0.68 4.05
C ILE A 183 -3.10 -1.47 3.83
N ARG A 184 -3.19 -2.57 3.09
CA ARG A 184 -2.06 -3.43 2.76
C ARG A 184 -1.89 -3.54 1.24
N ILE A 185 -0.63 -3.60 0.81
CA ILE A 185 -0.20 -3.73 -0.58
C ILE A 185 0.76 -4.92 -0.63
N ASP A 186 0.31 -6.06 -1.17
CA ASP A 186 1.12 -7.29 -1.25
C ASP A 186 2.05 -7.29 -2.46
N GLU A 187 1.59 -6.75 -3.59
CA GLU A 187 2.36 -6.70 -4.84
C GLU A 187 2.61 -5.27 -5.26
N TYR A 188 3.86 -4.88 -5.34
CA TYR A 188 4.25 -3.54 -5.74
C TYR A 188 5.59 -3.52 -6.50
N PRO A 189 5.80 -2.52 -7.39
CA PRO A 189 7.06 -2.32 -8.10
C PRO A 189 8.22 -2.02 -7.15
N LYS A 190 9.40 -2.56 -7.45
CA LYS A 190 10.62 -2.36 -6.64
C LYS A 190 11.08 -0.90 -6.53
N GLN A 191 10.59 -0.03 -7.41
CA GLN A 191 10.86 1.42 -7.35
C GLN A 191 10.15 2.11 -6.17
N ILE A 192 9.11 1.49 -5.63
CA ILE A 192 8.35 2.03 -4.50
C ILE A 192 9.02 1.56 -3.22
N LEU A 193 9.47 2.49 -2.42
CA LEU A 193 10.12 2.24 -1.13
C LEU A 193 9.23 2.70 0.03
N PRO A 194 9.40 2.14 1.23
CA PRO A 194 8.79 2.69 2.45
C PRO A 194 9.03 4.21 2.55
N ASN A 195 8.10 4.92 3.17
CA ASN A 195 8.06 6.38 3.29
C ASN A 195 7.77 7.15 2.00
N TYR A 196 7.51 6.49 0.86
CA TYR A 196 7.06 7.18 -0.36
C TYR A 196 5.60 7.63 -0.19
N SER A 197 5.33 8.86 -0.65
CA SER A 197 3.99 9.43 -0.67
C SER A 197 3.15 8.84 -1.80
N PHE A 198 1.85 8.78 -1.57
CA PHE A 198 0.87 8.36 -2.57
C PHE A 198 -0.39 9.21 -2.50
N THR A 199 -1.15 9.18 -3.58
CA THR A 199 -2.58 9.48 -3.62
C THR A 199 -3.32 8.24 -4.06
N GLY A 200 -4.57 8.08 -3.67
CA GLY A 200 -5.31 6.88 -4.02
C GLY A 200 -6.80 7.02 -3.76
N LYS A 201 -7.52 5.93 -4.00
CA LYS A 201 -8.94 5.85 -3.74
C LYS A 201 -9.33 4.44 -3.27
N ILE A 202 -10.21 4.38 -2.30
CA ILE A 202 -10.88 3.16 -1.85
C ILE A 202 -12.13 2.98 -2.71
N ILE A 203 -12.29 1.84 -3.35
CA ILE A 203 -13.43 1.53 -4.22
C ILE A 203 -14.60 1.06 -3.36
N ILE A 204 -15.63 1.87 -3.25
CA ILE A 204 -16.83 1.55 -2.44
C ILE A 204 -17.75 0.58 -3.17
N THR A 205 -17.88 0.77 -4.47
CA THR A 205 -18.71 -0.09 -5.32
C THR A 205 -17.86 -0.55 -6.50
N ALA A 206 -17.84 -1.85 -6.79
CA ALA A 206 -17.19 -2.35 -7.99
C ALA A 206 -17.74 -1.61 -9.21
N PRO A 207 -16.90 -1.22 -10.18
CA PRO A 207 -17.38 -0.61 -11.41
C PRO A 207 -18.35 -1.59 -12.09
N VAL A 208 -19.60 -1.17 -12.22
CA VAL A 208 -20.61 -1.93 -12.97
C VAL A 208 -20.48 -1.46 -14.42
N GLU A 209 -20.08 -2.35 -15.31
CA GLU A 209 -20.16 -2.07 -16.74
C GLU A 209 -21.63 -1.96 -17.12
N ASN A 210 -22.05 -0.77 -17.51
CA ASN A 210 -23.39 -0.54 -18.02
C ASN A 210 -23.30 -0.29 -19.51
N LEU A 211 -24.13 -1.00 -20.29
CA LEU A 211 -24.34 -0.68 -21.68
C LEU A 211 -25.14 0.62 -21.74
N VAL A 212 -24.58 1.64 -22.37
CA VAL A 212 -25.23 2.95 -22.49
C VAL A 212 -25.46 3.32 -23.95
N LEU A 213 -26.58 4.00 -24.24
CA LEU A 213 -26.94 4.50 -25.54
C LEU A 213 -27.04 6.02 -25.51
N ALA A 214 -26.53 6.69 -26.54
CA ALA A 214 -26.80 8.08 -26.77
C ALA A 214 -28.32 8.29 -27.03
N LYS A 215 -28.89 9.32 -26.42
CA LYS A 215 -30.33 9.66 -26.60
C LYS A 215 -30.70 9.86 -28.06
N GLU A 216 -29.78 10.27 -28.90
CA GLU A 216 -29.94 10.48 -30.34
C GLU A 216 -30.18 9.19 -31.15
N ALA A 217 -29.73 8.04 -30.62
CA ALA A 217 -29.91 6.74 -31.26
C ALA A 217 -31.25 6.08 -30.90
N VAL A 218 -32.03 6.66 -30.01
CA VAL A 218 -33.27 6.09 -29.48
C VAL A 218 -34.50 6.84 -30.01
N ALA A 219 -35.48 6.11 -30.44
CA ALA A 219 -36.82 6.65 -30.83
C ALA A 219 -37.90 5.95 -30.00
N LYS A 220 -39.13 6.54 -30.07
CA LYS A 220 -40.34 5.93 -29.52
C LYS A 220 -41.30 5.57 -30.64
N ASP A 221 -41.94 4.44 -30.50
CA ASP A 221 -43.05 4.06 -31.36
C ASP A 221 -44.35 4.79 -30.98
N GLU A 222 -45.44 4.54 -31.70
CA GLU A 222 -46.77 5.11 -31.45
C GLU A 222 -47.35 4.70 -30.09
N ASN A 223 -46.87 3.62 -29.50
CA ASN A 223 -47.27 3.07 -28.21
C ASN A 223 -46.39 3.57 -27.06
N GLY A 224 -45.35 4.39 -27.37
CA GLY A 224 -44.40 4.93 -26.37
C GLY A 224 -43.24 4.01 -26.02
N ASN A 225 -43.09 2.85 -26.66
CA ASN A 225 -41.97 1.94 -26.43
C ASN A 225 -40.72 2.48 -27.08
N PHE A 226 -39.58 2.32 -26.38
CA PHE A 226 -38.29 2.69 -26.92
C PHE A 226 -37.79 1.64 -27.89
N PHE A 227 -37.24 2.09 -29.02
CA PHE A 227 -36.56 1.25 -29.97
C PHE A 227 -35.32 1.94 -30.55
N VAL A 228 -34.40 1.13 -31.02
CA VAL A 228 -33.21 1.53 -31.79
C VAL A 228 -33.29 0.85 -33.15
N GLN A 229 -32.56 1.36 -34.14
CA GLN A 229 -32.53 0.79 -35.46
C GLN A 229 -31.08 0.44 -35.86
N GLU A 230 -30.86 -0.80 -36.24
CA GLU A 230 -29.54 -1.25 -36.67
C GLU A 230 -29.25 -0.75 -38.10
N ILE A 231 -27.98 -0.40 -38.39
CA ILE A 231 -27.59 0.12 -39.71
C ILE A 231 -27.61 -0.99 -40.74
N SER A 232 -27.26 -2.20 -40.35
CA SER A 232 -27.06 -3.33 -41.25
C SER A 232 -28.36 -3.94 -41.79
N SER A 233 -29.37 -4.04 -40.89
CA SER A 233 -30.64 -4.75 -41.19
C SER A 233 -31.84 -3.85 -41.38
N ASP A 234 -31.72 -2.57 -41.02
CA ASP A 234 -32.85 -1.62 -40.93
C ASP A 234 -33.96 -2.03 -39.93
N GLU A 235 -33.69 -3.07 -39.14
CA GLU A 235 -34.61 -3.67 -38.18
C GLU A 235 -34.78 -2.83 -36.93
N LYS A 236 -36.00 -2.77 -36.41
CA LYS A 236 -36.31 -2.11 -35.15
C LYS A 236 -36.09 -3.08 -33.99
N ILE A 237 -35.18 -2.74 -33.10
CA ILE A 237 -34.92 -3.51 -31.89
C ILE A 237 -35.53 -2.76 -30.71
N PHE A 238 -36.50 -3.37 -30.02
CA PHE A 238 -37.12 -2.80 -28.83
C PHE A 238 -36.20 -2.95 -27.64
N VAL A 239 -36.02 -1.85 -26.88
CA VAL A 239 -35.08 -1.77 -25.76
C VAL A 239 -35.79 -1.26 -24.52
N LYS A 240 -35.39 -1.79 -23.37
CA LYS A 240 -35.76 -1.22 -22.07
C LYS A 240 -34.62 -0.32 -21.61
N LEU A 241 -34.96 0.91 -21.29
CA LEU A 241 -34.00 1.95 -20.99
C LEU A 241 -34.36 2.63 -19.66
N SER A 242 -33.33 3.00 -18.89
CA SER A 242 -33.43 3.91 -17.75
C SER A 242 -32.57 5.16 -17.99
N ALA A 243 -32.87 6.25 -17.31
CA ALA A 243 -32.11 7.50 -17.45
C ALA A 243 -30.68 7.33 -16.91
N TYR A 244 -29.67 7.75 -17.70
CA TYR A 244 -28.28 7.73 -17.30
C TYR A 244 -27.59 9.04 -17.71
N GLY A 245 -27.56 9.98 -16.80
CA GLY A 245 -27.05 11.33 -17.08
C GLY A 245 -27.92 12.14 -18.06
N ASN A 246 -27.34 13.23 -18.61
CA ASN A 246 -28.09 14.15 -19.45
C ASN A 246 -28.21 13.67 -20.91
N ASP A 247 -27.21 12.94 -21.42
CA ASP A 247 -27.09 12.63 -22.86
C ASP A 247 -27.25 11.14 -23.19
N PHE A 248 -27.34 10.28 -22.16
CA PHE A 248 -27.38 8.84 -22.34
C PHE A 248 -28.57 8.17 -21.66
N TYR A 249 -28.89 6.98 -22.13
CA TYR A 249 -29.74 5.99 -21.48
C TYR A 249 -28.91 4.76 -21.13
N LYS A 250 -29.18 4.15 -19.99
CA LYS A 250 -28.69 2.83 -19.63
C LYS A 250 -29.61 1.78 -20.27
N VAL A 251 -29.02 0.80 -20.94
CA VAL A 251 -29.76 -0.34 -21.51
C VAL A 251 -29.96 -1.39 -20.42
N GLU A 252 -31.21 -1.71 -20.14
CA GLU A 252 -31.56 -2.78 -19.21
C GLU A 252 -31.76 -4.12 -19.91
N SER A 253 -32.26 -4.09 -21.15
CA SER A 253 -32.38 -5.26 -22.01
C SER A 253 -32.65 -4.87 -23.48
N GLY A 254 -32.37 -5.79 -24.40
CA GLY A 254 -32.66 -5.65 -25.83
C GLY A 254 -31.45 -5.48 -26.76
N LEU A 255 -30.25 -5.25 -26.21
CA LEU A 255 -29.01 -5.13 -26.96
C LEU A 255 -27.89 -5.95 -26.31
N SER A 256 -26.95 -6.44 -27.12
CA SER A 256 -25.77 -7.19 -26.67
C SER A 256 -24.47 -6.35 -26.66
N GLY A 257 -24.50 -5.13 -27.22
CA GLY A 257 -23.38 -4.20 -27.17
C GLY A 257 -22.48 -4.18 -28.39
N ASN A 258 -22.76 -5.03 -29.40
CA ASN A 258 -21.99 -5.11 -30.64
C ASN A 258 -22.73 -4.51 -31.85
N GLU A 259 -23.95 -4.01 -31.63
CA GLU A 259 -24.82 -3.49 -32.70
C GLU A 259 -24.37 -2.07 -33.12
N VAL A 260 -24.36 -1.82 -34.43
CA VAL A 260 -24.10 -0.51 -35.01
C VAL A 260 -25.43 0.17 -35.31
N LEU A 261 -25.75 1.24 -34.56
CA LEU A 261 -27.06 1.83 -34.53
C LEU A 261 -27.15 3.12 -35.36
N LYS A 262 -28.35 3.38 -35.92
CA LYS A 262 -28.64 4.64 -36.59
C LYS A 262 -28.96 5.74 -35.61
N VAL A 263 -28.55 6.99 -35.92
CA VAL A 263 -29.00 8.18 -35.22
C VAL A 263 -30.39 8.53 -35.70
N LEU A 264 -31.39 8.43 -34.82
CA LEU A 264 -32.81 8.58 -35.14
C LEU A 264 -33.40 9.96 -34.79
N SER A 265 -32.67 10.78 -34.01
CA SER A 265 -33.14 12.11 -33.61
C SER A 265 -33.15 13.09 -34.78
N LYS A 266 -34.27 13.87 -34.90
CA LYS A 266 -34.44 14.89 -35.95
C LYS A 266 -33.70 16.21 -35.65
N ASN A 267 -33.19 16.41 -34.47
CA ASN A 267 -32.48 17.65 -34.06
C ASN A 267 -30.96 17.47 -34.32
N ARG A 268 -30.54 17.65 -35.55
CA ARG A 268 -29.11 17.81 -35.90
C ARG A 268 -28.67 19.27 -35.76
N PRO A 269 -27.61 19.57 -34.99
CA PRO A 269 -26.85 20.80 -35.24
C PRO A 269 -26.22 20.68 -36.62
N SER A 270 -26.41 21.69 -37.47
CA SER A 270 -25.81 21.80 -38.80
C SER A 270 -24.28 21.72 -38.66
N GLY A 271 -23.68 20.59 -39.14
CA GLY A 271 -22.21 20.47 -39.18
C GLY A 271 -21.63 19.09 -38.91
N TYR A 272 -22.41 18.09 -38.51
CA TYR A 272 -21.87 16.75 -38.24
C TYR A 272 -21.87 15.83 -39.46
N LYS A 273 -20.70 15.29 -39.83
CA LYS A 273 -20.54 14.21 -40.81
C LYS A 273 -21.09 12.90 -40.20
N LYS A 274 -21.70 12.04 -41.06
CA LYS A 274 -22.17 10.70 -40.71
C LYS A 274 -21.11 9.94 -39.89
N SER A 275 -21.33 9.78 -38.58
CA SER A 275 -20.57 8.84 -37.76
C SER A 275 -21.50 7.73 -37.29
N SER A 276 -21.06 6.49 -37.44
CA SER A 276 -21.67 5.34 -36.82
C SER A 276 -21.48 5.42 -35.31
N VAL A 277 -22.54 5.29 -34.54
CA VAL A 277 -22.47 5.23 -33.06
C VAL A 277 -22.33 3.75 -32.72
N HIS A 278 -21.22 3.38 -32.13
CA HIS A 278 -21.03 2.06 -31.52
C HIS A 278 -21.58 2.11 -30.09
N ALA A 279 -22.14 1.02 -29.62
CA ALA A 279 -22.40 0.83 -28.21
C ALA A 279 -21.02 0.64 -27.53
N ASP A 280 -20.49 1.71 -26.96
CA ASP A 280 -19.18 1.65 -26.26
C ASP A 280 -19.38 1.21 -24.82
N SER A 281 -18.62 0.21 -24.40
CA SER A 281 -18.33 -0.01 -23.01
C SER A 281 -17.47 1.18 -22.52
N ALA A 282 -18.02 1.98 -21.62
CA ALA A 282 -17.35 3.18 -21.12
C ALA A 282 -16.12 2.79 -20.27
N SER A 283 -14.99 2.58 -20.92
CA SER A 283 -13.69 2.68 -20.29
C SER A 283 -13.27 4.15 -20.32
N SER A 284 -13.19 4.77 -19.17
CA SER A 284 -12.71 6.14 -19.00
C SER A 284 -11.25 6.25 -19.45
N LYS A 285 -11.01 6.65 -20.72
CA LYS A 285 -9.73 7.19 -21.14
C LYS A 285 -9.78 8.71 -20.99
N GLU A 286 -9.00 9.21 -20.06
CA GLU A 286 -8.68 10.63 -19.88
C GLU A 286 -8.27 11.28 -21.20
N ARG A 287 -8.85 12.44 -21.49
CA ARG A 287 -8.40 13.32 -22.55
C ARG A 287 -7.26 14.17 -22.01
N ASP A 288 -6.13 14.05 -22.62
CA ASP A 288 -4.96 14.93 -22.49
C ASP A 288 -5.30 16.37 -22.95
N PRO A 289 -5.20 17.40 -22.11
CA PRO A 289 -5.33 18.79 -22.51
C PRO A 289 -3.95 19.42 -22.72
N GLY A 290 -3.32 19.21 -23.89
CA GLY A 290 -1.99 19.76 -24.10
C GLY A 290 -1.50 19.83 -25.53
N ARG A 291 -2.19 20.56 -26.42
CA ARG A 291 -1.53 21.16 -27.57
C ARG A 291 -2.12 22.55 -27.90
N MET A 292 -1.57 23.56 -27.27
CA MET A 292 -1.68 24.91 -27.78
C MET A 292 -0.79 25.04 -29.01
N ASN A 293 -1.41 25.22 -30.16
CA ASN A 293 -0.76 25.74 -31.37
C ASN A 293 -0.42 27.20 -31.16
N VAL A 294 0.86 27.52 -31.11
CA VAL A 294 1.36 28.87 -31.15
C VAL A 294 1.31 29.32 -32.62
N MET A 295 0.47 30.28 -32.95
CA MET A 295 0.55 31.06 -34.22
C MET A 295 1.69 32.10 -34.13
N PRO A 296 2.47 32.27 -35.20
CA PRO A 296 3.47 33.32 -35.26
C PRO A 296 2.79 34.68 -35.52
N GLY A 297 3.06 35.66 -34.64
CA GLY A 297 2.66 37.03 -34.82
C GLY A 297 3.47 37.74 -35.90
N PRO A 298 2.89 38.77 -36.57
CA PRO A 298 3.56 39.51 -37.65
C PRO A 298 4.58 40.51 -37.12
N GLY A 299 5.71 40.59 -37.77
CA GLY A 299 6.75 41.56 -37.50
C GLY A 299 6.32 43.00 -37.82
N GLY A 300 6.82 43.92 -37.02
CA GLY A 300 6.77 45.35 -37.25
C GLY A 300 8.16 45.96 -37.03
N PRO A 301 8.50 47.05 -37.75
CA PRO A 301 9.88 47.46 -38.00
C PRO A 301 10.39 48.50 -37.01
N ARG A 302 11.64 48.45 -36.77
CA ARG A 302 12.72 49.44 -36.53
C ARG A 302 13.59 49.09 -35.36
#